data_5e74504e4112c0f255b3f04ab7361051
#
_entry.id   5e74504e4112c0f255b3f04ab7361051
#
_cell.length_a   1.000
_cell.length_b   1.000
_cell.length_c   1.000
_cell.angle_alpha   90.00
_cell.angle_beta   90.00
_cell.angle_gamma   90.00
#
_symmetry.space_group_name_H-M   'P 1'
#
loop_
_entity.id
_entity.type
_entity.pdbx_description
1 polymer ?
#
loop_
_entity_poly.entity_id
_entity_poly.type
_entity_poly.pdbx_seq_one_letter_code
_entity_poly.pdbx_strand_id
1 'polypeptide(L)'
;LAHNQGDLTGGGVYEYSDPETGRIGEYELTVTGDAFCGQVSAIEVTSVGRTDANPDAVAIISATYRQPTVAEYSFINNEGVRFGADRIITGPVHGNSWVHIDGAHNSFVGSQNATYSGSDSEYFGNGAVFSSNPPELVNANPSLFVYPIDQIAFSGLATDLDGLRNGAIAEGIHYGPSNWSGYKVVFNGNSTVDIYQVQTNITYWAFSERENWHANEFNVITSQNRIANNRAINPDCPVLFFEDKVWIEGVVNQKVAIAAGLNAVNAQNNIVVDGNITYVAGTEAGLVAIAEDDIDIGLDVPNNMTVNGIYIAQDGRFGRNNYCTSCSEWTPSGSSWVFRNVGLPNALDQYVIRNSLTRLGSVVSNQRGGTAWSAPGMPTSSGFLTRDTSFDRNQVDNPPPLTPITNQIYELQDWRSEG
;
A
#
# COMPACT_ATOMS: atom_id res chain seq x y z
N LEU A 1 -12.75 -11.32 -25.99
CA LEU A 1 -13.55 -10.94 -24.82
C LEU A 1 -13.72 -9.45 -24.82
N ALA A 2 -14.93 -8.96 -25.06
CA ALA A 2 -15.24 -7.54 -25.03
C ALA A 2 -15.28 -7.10 -23.57
N HIS A 3 -14.29 -6.33 -23.16
CA HIS A 3 -14.15 -5.87 -21.78
C HIS A 3 -14.55 -4.42 -21.67
N ASN A 4 -15.80 -4.19 -21.41
CA ASN A 4 -16.24 -2.95 -20.81
C ASN A 4 -16.79 -3.29 -19.43
N GLN A 5 -15.97 -2.97 -18.40
CA GLN A 5 -16.42 -2.70 -17.04
C GLN A 5 -17.57 -3.63 -16.55
N GLY A 6 -17.26 -4.92 -16.35
CA GLY A 6 -18.21 -5.84 -15.75
C GLY A 6 -19.21 -6.50 -16.70
N ASP A 7 -18.99 -6.45 -18.00
CA ASP A 7 -19.79 -7.23 -18.95
C ASP A 7 -19.38 -8.72 -18.89
N LEU A 8 -20.16 -9.52 -18.17
CA LEU A 8 -19.99 -10.97 -18.00
C LEU A 8 -20.84 -11.78 -18.99
N THR A 9 -21.18 -11.22 -20.14
CA THR A 9 -22.12 -11.82 -21.13
C THR A 9 -21.49 -12.85 -22.07
N GLY A 10 -20.20 -13.17 -21.92
CA GLY A 10 -19.46 -14.10 -22.80
C GLY A 10 -19.77 -15.59 -22.63
N GLY A 11 -20.74 -15.98 -21.79
CA GLY A 11 -21.13 -17.37 -21.57
C GLY A 11 -22.01 -17.94 -22.67
N GLY A 12 -22.08 -19.26 -22.75
CA GLY A 12 -22.96 -20.00 -23.70
C GLY A 12 -22.41 -21.33 -24.15
N VAL A 13 -23.20 -22.03 -24.92
CA VAL A 13 -22.81 -23.32 -25.51
C VAL A 13 -22.29 -23.10 -26.94
N TYR A 14 -21.13 -23.69 -27.22
CA TYR A 14 -20.44 -23.57 -28.50
C TYR A 14 -20.11 -24.95 -29.06
N GLU A 15 -20.27 -25.09 -30.36
CA GLU A 15 -19.87 -26.32 -31.06
C GLU A 15 -18.37 -26.33 -31.33
N TYR A 16 -17.72 -27.45 -31.13
CA TYR A 16 -16.36 -27.70 -31.54
C TYR A 16 -16.34 -28.61 -32.76
N SER A 17 -15.75 -28.15 -33.83
CA SER A 17 -15.66 -28.88 -35.10
C SER A 17 -14.20 -28.96 -35.55
N ASP A 18 -13.85 -30.17 -36.01
CA ASP A 18 -12.60 -30.42 -36.72
C ASP A 18 -12.75 -30.10 -38.21
N PRO A 19 -11.77 -29.49 -38.86
CA PRO A 19 -11.85 -29.13 -40.29
C PRO A 19 -12.04 -30.32 -41.21
N GLU A 20 -11.59 -31.52 -40.84
CA GLU A 20 -11.65 -32.74 -41.68
C GLU A 20 -12.85 -33.64 -41.36
N THR A 21 -13.22 -33.74 -40.09
CA THR A 21 -14.22 -34.68 -39.61
C THR A 21 -15.57 -34.05 -39.27
N GLY A 22 -15.66 -32.71 -39.25
CA GLY A 22 -16.86 -31.98 -38.89
C GLY A 22 -17.04 -31.85 -37.36
N ARG A 23 -18.27 -31.76 -36.89
CA ARG A 23 -18.56 -31.62 -35.45
C ARG A 23 -18.03 -32.81 -34.67
N ILE A 24 -17.29 -32.51 -33.59
CA ILE A 24 -16.70 -33.48 -32.66
C ILE A 24 -17.38 -33.44 -31.29
N GLY A 25 -17.91 -32.29 -30.92
CA GLY A 25 -18.50 -32.09 -29.61
C GLY A 25 -18.94 -30.65 -29.37
N GLU A 26 -19.13 -30.33 -28.13
CA GLU A 26 -19.52 -29.00 -27.68
C GLU A 26 -18.80 -28.64 -26.40
N TYR A 27 -18.71 -27.33 -26.11
CA TYR A 27 -18.29 -26.83 -24.83
C TYR A 27 -19.22 -25.72 -24.36
N GLU A 28 -19.45 -25.67 -23.06
CA GLU A 28 -20.21 -24.64 -22.38
C GLU A 28 -19.24 -23.71 -21.67
N LEU A 29 -19.33 -22.41 -21.96
CA LEU A 29 -18.59 -21.37 -21.24
C LEU A 29 -19.49 -20.71 -20.20
N THR A 30 -18.99 -20.65 -18.96
CA THR A 30 -19.57 -19.85 -17.89
C THR A 30 -18.58 -18.74 -17.54
N VAL A 31 -19.05 -17.50 -17.51
CA VAL A 31 -18.25 -16.35 -17.10
C VAL A 31 -18.83 -15.79 -15.83
N THR A 32 -18.04 -15.76 -14.77
CA THR A 32 -18.42 -15.21 -13.47
C THR A 32 -17.41 -14.12 -13.06
N GLY A 33 -17.81 -13.23 -12.17
CA GLY A 33 -16.91 -12.20 -11.65
C GLY A 33 -16.98 -12.17 -10.15
N ASP A 34 -15.80 -12.10 -9.52
CA ASP A 34 -15.72 -11.73 -8.11
C ASP A 34 -15.99 -10.23 -8.01
N ALA A 35 -16.98 -9.86 -7.22
CA ALA A 35 -17.36 -8.46 -7.04
C ALA A 35 -17.30 -8.08 -5.57
N PHE A 36 -16.73 -6.91 -5.29
CA PHE A 36 -16.79 -6.25 -3.99
C PHE A 36 -17.43 -4.87 -4.14
N CYS A 37 -18.39 -4.55 -3.30
CA CYS A 37 -19.13 -3.28 -3.39
C CYS A 37 -19.67 -3.02 -4.80
N GLY A 38 -20.09 -4.07 -5.51
CA GLY A 38 -20.58 -3.97 -6.88
C GLY A 38 -19.54 -3.76 -7.98
N GLN A 39 -18.24 -3.77 -7.66
CA GLN A 39 -17.16 -3.68 -8.64
C GLN A 39 -16.50 -5.04 -8.87
N VAL A 40 -16.33 -5.41 -10.13
CA VAL A 40 -15.69 -6.68 -10.52
C VAL A 40 -14.18 -6.56 -10.37
N SER A 41 -13.57 -7.43 -9.55
CA SER A 41 -12.13 -7.48 -9.31
C SER A 41 -11.41 -8.59 -10.08
N ALA A 42 -12.14 -9.66 -10.40
CA ALA A 42 -11.62 -10.78 -11.17
C ALA A 42 -12.71 -11.37 -12.09
N ILE A 43 -12.29 -11.95 -13.18
CA ILE A 43 -13.18 -12.67 -14.11
C ILE A 43 -12.74 -14.14 -14.13
N GLU A 44 -13.63 -15.04 -13.77
CA GLU A 44 -13.43 -16.48 -13.92
C GLU A 44 -14.18 -16.98 -15.15
N VAL A 45 -13.48 -17.70 -15.99
CA VAL A 45 -14.03 -18.37 -17.18
C VAL A 45 -13.90 -19.87 -16.99
N THR A 46 -15.02 -20.56 -16.88
CA THR A 46 -15.07 -22.03 -16.83
C THR A 46 -15.59 -22.57 -18.15
N SER A 47 -14.86 -23.53 -18.73
CA SER A 47 -15.23 -24.25 -19.92
C SER A 47 -15.48 -25.72 -19.57
N VAL A 48 -16.66 -26.22 -19.88
CA VAL A 48 -17.04 -27.62 -19.70
C VAL A 48 -17.21 -28.25 -21.07
N GLY A 49 -16.24 -29.07 -21.50
CA GLY A 49 -16.20 -29.70 -22.81
C GLY A 49 -16.72 -31.16 -22.78
N ARG A 50 -17.44 -31.56 -23.83
CA ARG A 50 -17.94 -32.94 -24.06
C ARG A 50 -17.75 -33.31 -25.52
N THR A 51 -17.45 -34.59 -25.78
CA THR A 51 -17.38 -35.11 -27.15
C THR A 51 -18.64 -35.84 -27.51
N ASP A 52 -19.07 -35.77 -28.78
CA ASP A 52 -20.22 -36.53 -29.30
C ASP A 52 -20.00 -38.04 -29.20
N ALA A 53 -18.74 -38.49 -29.27
CA ALA A 53 -18.37 -39.89 -29.15
C ALA A 53 -18.50 -40.45 -27.71
N ASN A 54 -18.33 -39.60 -26.67
CA ASN A 54 -18.50 -39.98 -25.27
C ASN A 54 -19.01 -38.78 -24.47
N PRO A 55 -20.31 -38.52 -24.48
CA PRO A 55 -20.91 -37.38 -23.82
C PRO A 55 -20.85 -37.44 -22.28
N ASP A 56 -20.58 -38.59 -21.69
CA ASP A 56 -20.42 -38.78 -20.26
C ASP A 56 -19.00 -38.38 -19.77
N ALA A 57 -18.01 -38.34 -20.68
CA ALA A 57 -16.67 -37.84 -20.37
C ALA A 57 -16.64 -36.31 -20.47
N VAL A 58 -16.39 -35.67 -19.35
CA VAL A 58 -16.37 -34.22 -19.21
C VAL A 58 -14.95 -33.76 -18.93
N ALA A 59 -14.48 -32.76 -19.66
CA ALA A 59 -13.27 -32.02 -19.36
C ALA A 59 -13.63 -30.62 -18.88
N ILE A 60 -13.09 -30.19 -17.74
CA ILE A 60 -13.34 -28.88 -17.18
C ILE A 60 -12.03 -28.10 -17.17
N ILE A 61 -12.07 -26.88 -17.69
CA ILE A 61 -10.97 -25.94 -17.63
C ILE A 61 -11.51 -24.65 -17.02
N SER A 62 -10.87 -24.16 -15.97
CA SER A 62 -11.15 -22.86 -15.37
C SER A 62 -9.93 -21.95 -15.51
N ALA A 63 -10.17 -20.70 -15.84
CA ALA A 63 -9.16 -19.67 -15.98
C ALA A 63 -9.58 -18.38 -15.28
N THR A 64 -8.71 -17.83 -14.44
CA THR A 64 -8.94 -16.55 -13.74
C THR A 64 -8.14 -15.44 -14.40
N TYR A 65 -8.82 -14.38 -14.75
CA TYR A 65 -8.24 -13.16 -15.33
C TYR A 65 -8.37 -12.01 -14.37
N ARG A 66 -7.28 -11.25 -14.18
CA ARG A 66 -7.24 -10.03 -13.37
C ARG A 66 -6.41 -8.96 -14.05
N GLN A 67 -6.65 -7.73 -13.67
CA GLN A 67 -5.75 -6.64 -14.01
C GLN A 67 -4.58 -6.61 -13.01
N PRO A 68 -3.33 -6.42 -13.48
CA PRO A 68 -2.17 -6.24 -12.60
C PRO A 68 -2.40 -5.10 -11.61
N THR A 69 -1.99 -5.29 -10.37
CA THR A 69 -2.19 -4.32 -9.29
C THR A 69 -0.88 -3.86 -8.67
N VAL A 70 -0.95 -2.84 -7.83
CA VAL A 70 0.21 -2.36 -7.05
C VAL A 70 0.77 -3.42 -6.10
N ALA A 71 0.02 -4.49 -5.81
CA ALA A 71 0.47 -5.61 -4.97
C ALA A 71 1.67 -6.37 -5.54
N GLU A 72 1.92 -6.27 -6.86
CA GLU A 72 3.07 -6.90 -7.52
C GLU A 72 4.41 -6.28 -7.13
N TYR A 73 4.40 -5.13 -6.49
CA TYR A 73 5.59 -4.37 -6.13
C TYR A 73 5.74 -4.27 -4.61
N SER A 74 6.98 -4.30 -4.13
CA SER A 74 7.27 -3.91 -2.75
C SER A 74 7.20 -2.40 -2.57
N PHE A 75 7.59 -1.65 -3.61
CA PHE A 75 7.55 -0.20 -3.63
C PHE A 75 7.23 0.35 -5.02
N ILE A 76 6.34 1.36 -5.05
CA ILE A 76 6.13 2.24 -6.19
C ILE A 76 6.27 3.68 -5.68
N ASN A 77 7.24 4.43 -6.23
CA ASN A 77 7.51 5.81 -5.82
C ASN A 77 7.45 6.75 -7.02
N ASN A 78 6.74 7.86 -6.88
CA ASN A 78 6.69 8.87 -7.94
C ASN A 78 7.91 9.80 -7.89
N GLU A 79 8.30 10.24 -6.69
CA GLU A 79 9.53 11.01 -6.48
C GLU A 79 10.76 10.11 -6.31
N GLY A 80 11.94 10.71 -6.37
CA GLY A 80 13.19 10.01 -6.15
C GLY A 80 13.30 9.48 -4.73
N VAL A 81 13.77 8.23 -4.57
CA VAL A 81 13.78 7.52 -3.29
C VAL A 81 15.15 6.95 -2.95
N ARG A 82 15.44 6.88 -1.64
CA ARG A 82 16.68 6.29 -1.11
C ARG A 82 16.37 5.12 -0.16
N PHE A 83 17.00 3.97 -0.44
CA PHE A 83 16.97 2.79 0.41
C PHE A 83 18.37 2.54 0.99
N GLY A 84 18.54 2.75 2.30
CA GLY A 84 19.83 2.59 2.98
C GLY A 84 20.31 1.13 3.07
N ALA A 85 21.58 0.95 3.41
CA ALA A 85 22.25 -0.36 3.50
C ALA A 85 21.66 -1.30 4.58
N ASP A 86 20.91 -0.76 5.53
CA ASP A 86 20.19 -1.49 6.57
C ASP A 86 18.89 -2.17 6.09
N ARG A 87 18.49 -1.94 4.83
CA ARG A 87 17.26 -2.51 4.26
C ARG A 87 17.49 -3.87 3.63
N ILE A 88 16.47 -4.72 3.81
CA ILE A 88 16.28 -5.94 3.01
C ILE A 88 14.95 -5.81 2.29
N ILE A 89 14.96 -5.91 0.94
CA ILE A 89 13.78 -5.77 0.10
C ILE A 89 13.60 -7.05 -0.71
N THR A 90 12.45 -7.70 -0.53
CA THR A 90 12.02 -8.84 -1.33
C THR A 90 10.87 -8.42 -2.22
N GLY A 91 11.03 -8.56 -3.53
CA GLY A 91 10.05 -8.15 -4.54
C GLY A 91 10.47 -6.90 -5.32
N PRO A 92 9.76 -6.59 -6.43
CA PRO A 92 10.10 -5.51 -7.34
C PRO A 92 10.01 -4.12 -6.71
N VAL A 93 10.87 -3.22 -7.19
CA VAL A 93 10.84 -1.79 -6.85
C VAL A 93 10.70 -0.99 -8.14
N HIS A 94 9.73 -0.08 -8.18
CA HIS A 94 9.47 0.84 -9.29
C HIS A 94 9.61 2.29 -8.84
N GLY A 95 10.39 3.08 -9.57
CA GLY A 95 10.50 4.53 -9.41
C GLY A 95 10.13 5.27 -10.70
N ASN A 96 9.22 6.23 -10.62
CA ASN A 96 8.99 7.19 -11.71
C ASN A 96 10.11 8.23 -11.81
N SER A 97 10.97 8.26 -10.80
CA SER A 97 12.17 9.10 -10.74
C SER A 97 13.38 8.23 -10.42
N TRP A 98 14.47 8.82 -9.95
CA TRP A 98 15.68 8.09 -9.60
C TRP A 98 15.49 7.19 -8.37
N VAL A 99 16.22 6.08 -8.31
CA VAL A 99 16.26 5.16 -7.18
C VAL A 99 17.69 4.97 -6.71
N HIS A 100 17.97 5.38 -5.48
CA HIS A 100 19.23 5.06 -4.79
C HIS A 100 18.99 3.87 -3.85
N ILE A 101 19.71 2.78 -4.05
CA ILE A 101 19.59 1.57 -3.23
C ILE A 101 20.94 1.02 -2.80
N ASP A 102 21.17 0.98 -1.48
CA ASP A 102 22.34 0.39 -0.85
C ASP A 102 22.00 -0.94 -0.17
N GLY A 103 20.72 -1.18 0.08
CA GLY A 103 20.21 -2.37 0.75
C GLY A 103 20.19 -3.63 -0.13
N ALA A 104 20.13 -4.80 0.50
CA ALA A 104 19.96 -6.07 -0.20
C ALA A 104 18.58 -6.16 -0.85
N HIS A 105 18.54 -6.69 -2.08
CA HIS A 105 17.29 -6.94 -2.81
C HIS A 105 17.41 -8.18 -3.70
N ASN A 106 16.28 -8.81 -4.00
CA ASN A 106 16.22 -10.07 -4.76
C ASN A 106 15.46 -9.99 -6.07
N SER A 107 14.91 -8.82 -6.42
CA SER A 107 14.14 -8.57 -7.63
C SER A 107 14.65 -7.31 -8.32
N PHE A 108 14.12 -7.02 -9.51
CA PHE A 108 14.52 -5.82 -10.23
C PHE A 108 14.22 -4.53 -9.44
N VAL A 109 15.09 -3.57 -9.62
CA VAL A 109 14.91 -2.18 -9.18
C VAL A 109 14.91 -1.31 -10.43
N GLY A 110 13.73 -0.74 -10.71
CA GLY A 110 13.53 -0.01 -11.97
C GLY A 110 13.32 1.49 -11.77
N SER A 111 13.71 2.26 -12.78
CA SER A 111 13.42 3.69 -12.88
C SER A 111 12.89 4.05 -14.27
N GLN A 112 11.88 4.93 -14.31
CA GLN A 112 11.43 5.52 -15.57
C GLN A 112 12.53 6.36 -16.24
N ASN A 113 13.36 7.02 -15.47
CA ASN A 113 14.45 7.84 -15.98
C ASN A 113 15.60 6.95 -16.49
N ALA A 114 16.18 7.31 -17.63
CA ALA A 114 17.38 6.64 -18.13
C ALA A 114 18.64 7.07 -17.36
N THR A 115 18.68 8.33 -16.94
CA THR A 115 19.85 8.95 -16.30
C THR A 115 19.45 9.78 -15.08
N TYR A 116 20.38 9.92 -14.16
CA TYR A 116 20.29 10.84 -13.03
C TYR A 116 21.39 11.89 -13.14
N SER A 117 21.02 13.16 -13.02
CA SER A 117 21.93 14.31 -13.06
C SER A 117 21.82 15.16 -11.78
N GLY A 118 21.98 14.52 -10.62
CA GLY A 118 21.99 15.22 -9.34
C GLY A 118 23.37 15.80 -8.99
N SER A 119 23.38 16.82 -8.13
CA SER A 119 24.61 17.46 -7.64
C SER A 119 25.29 16.70 -6.50
N ASP A 120 24.77 15.56 -6.10
CA ASP A 120 25.30 14.80 -4.97
C ASP A 120 26.57 14.07 -5.37
N SER A 121 27.70 14.53 -4.80
CA SER A 121 29.03 13.98 -5.03
C SER A 121 29.22 12.52 -4.56
N GLU A 122 28.19 11.94 -3.94
CA GLU A 122 28.21 10.58 -3.43
C GLU A 122 27.82 9.53 -4.48
N TYR A 123 27.37 9.95 -5.68
CA TYR A 123 26.80 9.05 -6.68
C TYR A 123 27.75 8.77 -7.83
N PHE A 124 28.00 7.50 -8.07
CA PHE A 124 28.81 7.03 -9.19
C PHE A 124 27.92 6.45 -10.28
N GLY A 125 28.03 7.06 -11.47
CA GLY A 125 27.34 6.65 -12.67
C GLY A 125 26.25 7.63 -13.12
N ASN A 126 25.87 7.50 -14.40
CA ASN A 126 24.82 8.32 -15.01
C ASN A 126 23.46 7.61 -15.03
N GLY A 127 23.35 6.43 -14.42
CA GLY A 127 22.12 5.64 -14.38
C GLY A 127 21.13 6.16 -13.36
N ALA A 128 19.85 6.05 -13.65
CA ALA A 128 18.81 6.51 -12.74
C ALA A 128 18.52 5.53 -11.60
N VAL A 129 19.06 4.31 -11.66
CA VAL A 129 19.15 3.38 -10.51
C VAL A 129 20.62 3.21 -10.16
N PHE A 130 20.99 3.49 -8.92
CA PHE A 130 22.37 3.51 -8.47
C PHE A 130 22.51 3.16 -6.98
N SER A 131 23.74 2.86 -6.56
CA SER A 131 24.12 2.64 -5.16
C SER A 131 25.31 3.52 -4.78
N SER A 132 25.55 3.66 -3.48
CA SER A 132 26.70 4.39 -2.93
C SER A 132 28.03 3.71 -3.31
N ASN A 133 29.13 4.47 -3.21
CA ASN A 133 30.49 3.99 -3.41
C ASN A 133 31.30 4.21 -2.10
N PRO A 134 32.18 3.33 -1.69
CA PRO A 134 32.62 2.11 -2.41
C PRO A 134 31.61 0.95 -2.27
N PRO A 135 31.57 0.05 -3.26
CA PRO A 135 30.59 -1.04 -3.30
C PRO A 135 30.74 -2.04 -2.13
N GLU A 136 31.86 -2.06 -1.42
CA GLU A 136 32.06 -2.91 -0.24
C GLU A 136 31.15 -2.53 0.96
N LEU A 137 30.56 -1.31 0.93
CA LEU A 137 29.67 -0.81 1.98
C LEU A 137 28.18 -1.01 1.64
N VAL A 138 27.87 -1.58 0.48
CA VAL A 138 26.51 -1.76 0.00
C VAL A 138 26.19 -3.23 -0.24
N ASN A 139 24.94 -3.59 -0.06
CA ASN A 139 24.41 -4.94 -0.29
C ASN A 139 23.58 -5.02 -1.59
N ALA A 140 23.50 -3.93 -2.34
CA ALA A 140 22.75 -3.86 -3.58
C ALA A 140 23.35 -4.76 -4.67
N ASN A 141 22.51 -5.28 -5.55
CA ASN A 141 22.89 -6.08 -6.70
C ASN A 141 22.64 -5.30 -8.00
N PRO A 142 23.67 -4.64 -8.58
CA PRO A 142 23.49 -3.85 -9.80
C PRO A 142 23.04 -4.65 -11.04
N SER A 143 23.18 -5.97 -11.05
CA SER A 143 22.70 -6.80 -12.17
C SER A 143 21.17 -6.84 -12.28
N LEU A 144 20.47 -6.38 -11.25
CA LEU A 144 19.01 -6.29 -11.19
C LEU A 144 18.50 -4.85 -11.42
N PHE A 145 19.38 -3.91 -11.76
CA PHE A 145 18.98 -2.53 -12.09
C PHE A 145 18.45 -2.46 -13.52
N VAL A 146 17.27 -1.88 -13.69
CA VAL A 146 16.58 -1.77 -14.99
C VAL A 146 16.14 -0.32 -15.21
N TYR A 147 16.66 0.32 -16.23
CA TYR A 147 16.27 1.68 -16.62
C TYR A 147 16.64 1.99 -18.08
N PRO A 148 15.82 2.75 -18.85
CA PRO A 148 14.50 3.21 -18.43
C PRO A 148 13.46 2.09 -18.47
N ILE A 149 12.42 2.22 -17.63
CA ILE A 149 11.20 1.39 -17.67
C ILE A 149 9.98 2.29 -17.90
N ASP A 150 8.84 1.70 -18.26
CA ASP A 150 7.60 2.44 -18.46
C ASP A 150 7.12 3.07 -17.14
N GLN A 151 6.52 4.26 -17.25
CA GLN A 151 5.95 4.96 -16.11
C GLN A 151 4.70 4.26 -15.59
N ILE A 152 4.58 4.16 -14.26
CA ILE A 152 3.31 3.90 -13.61
C ILE A 152 2.65 5.26 -13.29
N ALA A 153 1.57 5.59 -13.98
CA ALA A 153 0.91 6.89 -13.83
C ALA A 153 0.19 6.98 -12.48
N PHE A 154 0.66 7.84 -11.58
CA PHE A 154 0.02 8.03 -10.26
C PHE A 154 -1.41 8.56 -10.37
N SER A 155 -1.72 9.34 -11.39
CA SER A 155 -3.13 9.71 -11.68
C SER A 155 -4.02 8.51 -12.02
N GLY A 156 -3.43 7.42 -12.55
CA GLY A 156 -4.12 6.16 -12.79
C GLY A 156 -4.20 5.25 -11.56
N LEU A 157 -3.30 5.46 -10.59
CA LEU A 157 -3.35 4.80 -9.29
C LEU A 157 -4.26 5.53 -8.28
N ALA A 158 -4.66 6.78 -8.60
CA ALA A 158 -5.60 7.52 -7.78
C ALA A 158 -6.91 6.74 -7.72
N THR A 159 -7.17 6.19 -6.55
CA THR A 159 -8.42 5.49 -6.29
C THR A 159 -9.56 6.51 -6.33
N ASP A 160 -10.68 6.13 -6.92
CA ASP A 160 -11.91 6.92 -6.85
C ASP A 160 -12.43 6.94 -5.39
N LEU A 161 -11.98 7.94 -4.64
CA LEU A 161 -12.36 8.10 -3.24
C LEU A 161 -13.87 8.36 -3.08
N ASP A 162 -14.52 9.01 -4.06
CA ASP A 162 -15.97 9.18 -4.07
C ASP A 162 -16.68 7.84 -4.24
N GLY A 163 -16.20 7.00 -5.14
CA GLY A 163 -16.71 5.63 -5.32
C GLY A 163 -16.54 4.78 -4.06
N LEU A 164 -15.36 4.84 -3.42
CA LEU A 164 -15.09 4.16 -2.14
C LEU A 164 -16.04 4.63 -1.04
N ARG A 165 -16.20 5.94 -0.89
CA ARG A 165 -17.12 6.53 0.09
C ARG A 165 -18.55 6.06 -0.15
N ASN A 166 -19.03 6.11 -1.39
CA ASN A 166 -20.38 5.70 -1.74
C ASN A 166 -20.61 4.21 -1.46
N GLY A 167 -19.65 3.34 -1.77
CA GLY A 167 -19.69 1.93 -1.42
C GLY A 167 -19.74 1.70 0.10
N ALA A 168 -18.90 2.42 0.85
CA ALA A 168 -18.88 2.38 2.31
C ALA A 168 -20.19 2.87 2.94
N ILE A 169 -20.83 3.91 2.36
CA ILE A 169 -22.14 4.41 2.80
C ILE A 169 -23.23 3.38 2.51
N ALA A 170 -23.21 2.75 1.36
CA ALA A 170 -24.26 1.81 0.94
C ALA A 170 -24.22 0.50 1.74
N GLU A 171 -23.06 -0.13 1.87
CA GLU A 171 -22.94 -1.50 2.36
C GLU A 171 -21.76 -1.72 3.33
N GLY A 172 -20.80 -0.80 3.39
CA GLY A 172 -19.60 -0.88 4.22
C GLY A 172 -19.71 -0.17 5.57
N ILE A 173 -18.61 0.45 5.99
CA ILE A 173 -18.52 1.27 7.19
C ILE A 173 -18.08 2.67 6.80
N HIS A 174 -18.90 3.67 7.07
CA HIS A 174 -18.62 5.06 6.78
C HIS A 174 -18.76 5.94 8.02
N TYR A 175 -17.84 6.89 8.16
CA TYR A 175 -17.90 7.98 9.13
C TYR A 175 -17.52 9.30 8.45
N GLY A 176 -18.39 10.30 8.57
CA GLY A 176 -18.14 11.66 8.13
C GLY A 176 -17.09 12.39 8.97
N PRO A 177 -16.81 13.68 8.67
CA PRO A 177 -15.86 14.49 9.43
C PRO A 177 -16.18 14.48 10.93
N SER A 178 -15.19 14.23 11.78
CA SER A 178 -15.33 14.30 13.23
C SER A 178 -15.32 15.77 13.68
N ASN A 179 -15.92 16.05 14.83
CA ASN A 179 -15.76 17.35 15.49
C ASN A 179 -14.53 17.39 16.41
N TRP A 180 -13.62 16.41 16.26
CA TRP A 180 -12.46 16.14 17.10
C TRP A 180 -11.21 15.95 16.24
N SER A 181 -10.26 15.16 16.75
CA SER A 181 -8.99 14.93 16.06
C SER A 181 -9.01 13.83 14.99
N GLY A 182 -10.15 13.13 14.84
CA GLY A 182 -10.32 12.03 13.89
C GLY A 182 -10.80 10.74 14.54
N TYR A 183 -10.48 9.61 13.92
CA TYR A 183 -10.92 8.28 14.34
C TYR A 183 -9.76 7.32 14.57
N LYS A 184 -9.94 6.31 15.43
CA LYS A 184 -9.03 5.18 15.55
C LYS A 184 -9.81 3.88 15.30
N VAL A 185 -9.23 3.01 14.47
CA VAL A 185 -9.75 1.70 14.09
C VAL A 185 -8.81 0.62 14.62
N VAL A 186 -9.35 -0.32 15.39
CA VAL A 186 -8.63 -1.49 15.88
C VAL A 186 -9.24 -2.73 15.25
N PHE A 187 -8.47 -3.46 14.44
CA PHE A 187 -8.86 -4.74 13.86
C PHE A 187 -8.76 -5.85 14.92
N ASN A 188 -9.85 -6.59 15.16
CA ASN A 188 -9.96 -7.51 16.30
C ASN A 188 -9.56 -8.98 15.98
N GLY A 189 -9.15 -9.30 14.74
CA GLY A 189 -8.77 -10.66 14.35
C GLY A 189 -9.93 -11.63 14.13
N ASN A 190 -11.17 -11.15 14.11
CA ASN A 190 -12.38 -11.95 13.95
C ASN A 190 -13.40 -11.32 12.97
N SER A 191 -12.91 -10.61 11.96
CA SER A 191 -13.71 -9.86 10.98
C SER A 191 -14.56 -8.75 11.57
N THR A 192 -14.15 -8.21 12.72
CA THR A 192 -14.76 -7.04 13.35
C THR A 192 -13.74 -5.96 13.65
N VAL A 193 -14.22 -4.75 13.87
CA VAL A 193 -13.42 -3.61 14.31
C VAL A 193 -14.03 -2.93 15.53
N ASP A 194 -13.15 -2.41 16.39
CA ASP A 194 -13.52 -1.38 17.35
C ASP A 194 -13.20 -0.01 16.76
N ILE A 195 -14.11 0.94 16.91
CA ILE A 195 -13.93 2.29 16.38
C ILE A 195 -14.02 3.29 17.52
N TYR A 196 -13.04 4.18 17.56
CA TYR A 196 -12.95 5.24 18.56
C TYR A 196 -12.96 6.60 17.88
N GLN A 197 -13.56 7.58 18.52
CA GLN A 197 -13.40 8.98 18.20
C GLN A 197 -12.25 9.54 19.04
N VAL A 198 -11.21 10.05 18.39
CA VAL A 198 -10.03 10.63 19.04
C VAL A 198 -10.35 12.06 19.45
N GLN A 199 -10.34 12.33 20.76
CA GLN A 199 -10.73 13.61 21.32
C GLN A 199 -9.55 14.57 21.47
N THR A 200 -8.43 14.07 21.98
CA THR A 200 -7.24 14.90 22.22
C THR A 200 -5.95 14.15 21.94
N ASN A 201 -4.93 14.90 21.51
CA ASN A 201 -3.58 14.43 21.20
C ASN A 201 -2.54 15.33 21.86
N ILE A 202 -1.30 14.84 21.96
CA ILE A 202 -0.15 15.66 22.31
C ILE A 202 0.30 16.40 21.04
N THR A 203 0.58 17.70 21.19
CA THR A 203 1.27 18.48 20.16
C THR A 203 2.78 18.42 20.40
N TYR A 204 3.52 18.05 19.37
CA TYR A 204 5.00 18.04 19.41
C TYR A 204 5.58 18.42 18.04
N TRP A 205 6.87 18.68 17.99
CA TRP A 205 7.57 19.05 16.76
C TRP A 205 8.14 17.81 16.06
N ALA A 206 7.99 17.77 14.75
CA ALA A 206 8.54 16.73 13.90
C ALA A 206 9.04 17.34 12.59
N PHE A 207 10.21 16.90 12.11
CA PHE A 207 10.69 17.29 10.78
C PHE A 207 10.04 16.40 9.72
N SER A 208 9.39 17.03 8.77
CA SER A 208 8.82 16.39 7.59
C SER A 208 9.66 16.72 6.35
N GLU A 209 9.94 15.73 5.49
CA GLU A 209 10.59 16.00 4.19
C GLU A 209 9.72 16.87 3.29
N ARG A 210 8.41 16.72 3.36
CA ARG A 210 7.45 17.52 2.62
C ARG A 210 7.57 19.01 2.96
N GLU A 211 7.63 19.33 4.24
CA GLU A 211 7.71 20.71 4.74
C GLU A 211 9.13 21.25 4.67
N ASN A 212 10.15 20.38 4.75
CA ASN A 212 11.57 20.70 4.87
C ASN A 212 11.92 21.54 6.11
N TRP A 213 11.09 21.45 7.16
CA TRP A 213 11.33 22.00 8.51
C TRP A 213 10.51 21.24 9.55
N HIS A 214 10.76 21.50 10.85
CA HIS A 214 9.91 20.97 11.91
C HIS A 214 8.56 21.70 11.94
N ALA A 215 7.49 20.90 11.82
CA ALA A 215 6.11 21.34 11.98
C ALA A 215 5.47 20.69 13.21
N ASN A 216 4.30 21.17 13.61
CA ASN A 216 3.52 20.53 14.66
C ASN A 216 2.90 19.25 14.15
N GLU A 217 3.09 18.17 14.92
CA GLU A 217 2.45 16.88 14.70
C GLU A 217 1.53 16.54 15.87
N PHE A 218 0.47 15.78 15.61
CA PHE A 218 -0.62 15.48 16.54
C PHE A 218 -1.01 14.00 16.49
N ASN A 219 -0.02 13.10 16.41
CA ASN A 219 -0.29 11.66 16.18
C ASN A 219 -0.37 10.84 17.48
N VAL A 220 0.10 11.36 18.62
CA VAL A 220 0.03 10.67 19.91
C VAL A 220 -1.29 10.95 20.61
N ILE A 221 -2.15 9.93 20.72
CA ILE A 221 -3.50 10.02 21.30
C ILE A 221 -3.42 10.10 22.82
N THR A 222 -4.15 11.05 23.43
CA THR A 222 -4.25 11.17 24.89
C THR A 222 -5.63 10.86 25.43
N SER A 223 -6.68 11.05 24.62
CA SER A 223 -8.05 10.72 24.99
C SER A 223 -8.84 10.29 23.77
N GLN A 224 -9.61 9.23 23.93
CA GLN A 224 -10.50 8.71 22.90
C GLN A 224 -11.77 8.12 23.53
N ASN A 225 -12.85 8.10 22.78
CA ASN A 225 -14.13 7.51 23.19
C ASN A 225 -14.53 6.43 22.17
N ARG A 226 -14.83 5.21 22.66
CA ARG A 226 -15.26 4.12 21.79
C ARG A 226 -16.70 4.37 21.32
N ILE A 227 -16.91 4.44 20.02
CA ILE A 227 -18.20 4.68 19.36
C ILE A 227 -18.76 3.42 18.69
N ALA A 228 -17.94 2.42 18.42
CA ALA A 228 -18.37 1.09 17.97
C ALA A 228 -17.52 0.01 18.65
N ASN A 229 -18.15 -1.10 19.01
CA ASN A 229 -17.52 -2.25 19.65
C ASN A 229 -17.83 -3.52 18.85
N ASN A 230 -16.80 -4.24 18.42
CA ASN A 230 -16.94 -5.45 17.59
C ASN A 230 -17.91 -5.23 16.41
N ARG A 231 -17.78 -4.10 15.70
CA ARG A 231 -18.58 -3.84 14.51
C ARG A 231 -18.13 -4.77 13.39
N ALA A 232 -19.04 -5.61 12.89
CA ALA A 232 -18.76 -6.55 11.82
C ALA A 232 -18.40 -5.81 10.53
N ILE A 233 -17.40 -6.31 9.82
CA ILE A 233 -17.04 -5.88 8.48
C ILE A 233 -17.86 -6.73 7.50
N ASN A 234 -18.63 -6.08 6.62
CA ASN A 234 -19.42 -6.77 5.62
C ASN A 234 -18.50 -7.50 4.62
N PRO A 235 -18.58 -8.82 4.46
CA PRO A 235 -17.71 -9.55 3.53
C PRO A 235 -17.97 -9.19 2.06
N ASP A 236 -19.18 -8.79 1.69
CA ASP A 236 -19.54 -8.41 0.32
C ASP A 236 -19.10 -6.99 -0.03
N CYS A 237 -18.92 -6.14 0.98
CA CYS A 237 -18.35 -4.80 0.82
C CYS A 237 -17.44 -4.45 2.02
N PRO A 238 -16.24 -5.05 2.09
CA PRO A 238 -15.34 -4.89 3.23
C PRO A 238 -14.55 -3.57 3.14
N VAL A 239 -15.27 -2.46 3.03
CA VAL A 239 -14.73 -1.10 2.91
C VAL A 239 -15.06 -0.27 4.13
N LEU A 240 -14.03 0.36 4.68
CA LEU A 240 -14.13 1.36 5.74
C LEU A 240 -13.68 2.70 5.20
N PHE A 241 -14.52 3.72 5.24
CA PHE A 241 -14.21 5.06 4.75
C PHE A 241 -14.41 6.11 5.84
N PHE A 242 -13.39 6.93 6.05
CA PHE A 242 -13.39 8.01 7.03
C PHE A 242 -13.11 9.35 6.34
N GLU A 243 -14.03 10.31 6.49
CA GLU A 243 -13.82 11.69 6.02
C GLU A 243 -13.01 12.47 7.08
N ASP A 244 -11.92 11.91 7.55
CA ASP A 244 -11.04 12.51 8.57
C ASP A 244 -9.74 11.70 8.70
N LYS A 245 -8.80 12.21 9.52
CA LYS A 245 -7.61 11.46 9.95
C LYS A 245 -8.03 10.16 10.65
N VAL A 246 -7.35 9.07 10.32
CA VAL A 246 -7.61 7.77 10.96
C VAL A 246 -6.33 7.10 11.46
N TRP A 247 -6.34 6.65 12.72
CA TRP A 247 -5.31 5.77 13.29
C TRP A 247 -5.73 4.32 13.12
N ILE A 248 -4.78 3.47 12.75
CA ILE A 248 -5.04 2.05 12.51
C ILE A 248 -4.06 1.15 13.25
N GLU A 249 -4.57 0.05 13.82
CA GLU A 249 -3.77 -1.03 14.40
C GLU A 249 -4.58 -2.33 14.49
N GLY A 250 -3.93 -3.45 14.79
CA GLY A 250 -4.58 -4.70 15.18
C GLY A 250 -4.34 -5.88 14.26
N VAL A 251 -5.26 -6.83 14.28
CA VAL A 251 -5.16 -8.11 13.57
C VAL A 251 -6.28 -8.24 12.53
N VAL A 252 -5.91 -8.34 11.28
CA VAL A 252 -6.85 -8.48 10.15
C VAL A 252 -7.13 -9.94 9.87
N ASN A 253 -8.40 -10.31 9.67
CA ASN A 253 -8.85 -11.70 9.46
C ASN A 253 -9.49 -11.96 8.10
N GLN A 254 -9.77 -10.92 7.34
CA GLN A 254 -10.35 -11.00 5.99
C GLN A 254 -9.73 -9.93 5.09
N LYS A 255 -10.02 -9.95 3.81
CA LYS A 255 -9.66 -8.84 2.93
C LYS A 255 -10.47 -7.61 3.28
N VAL A 256 -9.81 -6.46 3.40
CA VAL A 256 -10.44 -5.20 3.78
C VAL A 256 -9.73 -4.01 3.15
N ALA A 257 -10.51 -3.03 2.75
CA ALA A 257 -10.02 -1.71 2.35
C ALA A 257 -10.37 -0.68 3.44
N ILE A 258 -9.40 0.16 3.81
CA ILE A 258 -9.64 1.32 4.67
C ILE A 258 -9.12 2.58 3.97
N ALA A 259 -9.93 3.63 3.95
CA ALA A 259 -9.56 4.89 3.33
C ALA A 259 -9.81 6.09 4.25
N ALA A 260 -8.92 7.08 4.14
CA ALA A 260 -9.04 8.41 4.75
C ALA A 260 -9.00 9.45 3.62
N GLY A 261 -10.06 10.27 3.49
CA GLY A 261 -10.11 11.25 2.43
C GLY A 261 -11.36 12.13 2.44
N LEU A 262 -11.40 13.10 1.53
CA LEU A 262 -12.55 13.97 1.24
C LEU A 262 -12.97 14.88 2.41
N ASN A 263 -12.12 15.09 3.42
CA ASN A 263 -12.36 16.08 4.46
C ASN A 263 -11.99 17.48 3.97
N ALA A 264 -12.99 18.19 3.46
CA ALA A 264 -12.80 19.56 2.97
C ALA A 264 -12.62 20.61 4.09
N VAL A 265 -12.92 20.25 5.35
CA VAL A 265 -12.95 21.21 6.47
C VAL A 265 -11.57 21.34 7.11
N ASN A 266 -10.88 20.21 7.34
CA ASN A 266 -9.62 20.19 8.10
C ASN A 266 -8.41 19.78 7.24
N ALA A 267 -8.60 19.36 6.00
CA ALA A 267 -7.56 18.90 5.06
C ALA A 267 -6.51 17.95 5.73
N GLN A 268 -6.95 17.09 6.66
CA GLN A 268 -6.12 16.08 7.33
C GLN A 268 -6.64 14.69 6.96
N ASN A 269 -6.37 14.29 5.72
CA ASN A 269 -6.83 13.04 5.15
C ASN A 269 -5.75 11.95 5.27
N ASN A 270 -5.11 11.89 6.44
CA ASN A 270 -3.98 11.01 6.70
C ASN A 270 -4.42 9.70 7.36
N ILE A 271 -3.68 8.64 7.08
CA ILE A 271 -3.71 7.42 7.88
C ILE A 271 -2.48 7.40 8.79
N VAL A 272 -2.66 7.14 10.08
CA VAL A 272 -1.57 6.93 11.04
C VAL A 272 -1.53 5.45 11.42
N VAL A 273 -0.45 4.77 11.09
CA VAL A 273 -0.19 3.39 11.57
C VAL A 273 0.33 3.50 13.00
N ASP A 274 -0.58 3.24 13.96
CA ASP A 274 -0.38 3.53 15.40
C ASP A 274 0.12 2.32 16.19
N GLY A 275 0.10 1.14 15.57
CA GLY A 275 0.54 -0.11 16.16
C GLY A 275 0.83 -1.19 15.13
N ASN A 276 0.98 -2.42 15.58
CA ASN A 276 1.14 -3.55 14.68
C ASN A 276 -0.12 -3.77 13.83
N ILE A 277 0.09 -4.04 12.56
CA ILE A 277 -0.92 -4.60 11.65
C ILE A 277 -0.45 -5.98 11.25
N THR A 278 -1.18 -7.01 11.63
CA THR A 278 -0.85 -8.41 11.34
C THR A 278 -2.06 -9.15 10.76
N TYR A 279 -1.82 -10.32 10.20
CA TYR A 279 -2.87 -11.17 9.66
C TYR A 279 -3.10 -12.39 10.54
N VAL A 280 -4.35 -12.86 10.62
CA VAL A 280 -4.66 -14.15 11.25
C VAL A 280 -4.04 -15.26 10.41
N ALA A 281 -3.25 -16.12 11.07
CA ALA A 281 -2.58 -17.21 10.37
C ALA A 281 -3.58 -18.20 9.76
N GLY A 282 -3.31 -18.64 8.52
CA GLY A 282 -4.15 -19.61 7.81
C GLY A 282 -5.43 -19.03 7.19
N THR A 283 -5.57 -17.70 7.15
CA THR A 283 -6.64 -17.00 6.44
C THR A 283 -6.10 -16.31 5.20
N GLU A 284 -7.00 -15.92 4.28
CA GLU A 284 -6.69 -15.06 3.14
C GLU A 284 -6.83 -13.55 3.51
N ALA A 285 -6.42 -13.20 4.72
CA ALA A 285 -6.49 -11.83 5.16
C ALA A 285 -5.61 -10.90 4.32
N GLY A 286 -6.06 -9.69 4.10
CA GLY A 286 -5.33 -8.65 3.39
C GLY A 286 -5.87 -7.27 3.72
N LEU A 287 -5.00 -6.29 3.78
CA LEU A 287 -5.34 -4.90 4.01
C LEU A 287 -4.85 -4.04 2.85
N VAL A 288 -5.73 -3.21 2.30
CA VAL A 288 -5.32 -2.03 1.55
C VAL A 288 -5.72 -0.78 2.34
N ALA A 289 -4.74 0.07 2.62
CA ALA A 289 -4.92 1.35 3.32
C ALA A 289 -4.61 2.49 2.35
N ILE A 290 -5.59 3.37 2.12
CA ILE A 290 -5.52 4.44 1.13
C ILE A 290 -5.72 5.78 1.85
N ALA A 291 -4.69 6.61 1.87
CA ALA A 291 -4.80 7.99 2.32
C ALA A 291 -4.81 8.94 1.13
N GLU A 292 -5.70 9.93 1.14
CA GLU A 292 -5.63 11.03 0.17
C GLU A 292 -4.29 11.77 0.29
N ASP A 293 -3.84 12.03 1.53
CA ASP A 293 -2.55 12.65 1.82
C ASP A 293 -1.51 11.62 2.28
N ASP A 294 -0.99 11.75 3.50
CA ASP A 294 0.11 10.94 4.03
C ASP A 294 -0.36 9.66 4.72
N ILE A 295 0.49 8.64 4.68
CA ILE A 295 0.44 7.50 5.60
C ILE A 295 1.65 7.59 6.51
N ASP A 296 1.40 7.98 7.76
CA ASP A 296 2.43 8.15 8.77
C ASP A 296 2.55 6.93 9.68
N ILE A 297 3.77 6.50 10.00
CA ILE A 297 4.02 5.64 11.15
C ILE A 297 4.13 6.54 12.39
N GLY A 298 3.25 6.35 13.36
CA GLY A 298 3.16 7.16 14.56
C GLY A 298 4.46 7.23 15.37
N LEU A 299 4.54 8.18 16.30
CA LEU A 299 5.73 8.35 17.16
C LEU A 299 5.85 7.21 18.17
N ASP A 300 4.79 6.91 18.94
CA ASP A 300 4.75 6.01 20.09
C ASP A 300 4.45 4.54 19.76
N VAL A 301 4.80 4.13 18.55
CA VAL A 301 4.62 2.76 18.04
C VAL A 301 5.53 1.74 18.76
N PRO A 302 5.23 0.42 18.63
CA PRO A 302 6.05 -0.66 19.19
C PRO A 302 7.53 -0.57 18.78
N ASN A 303 8.43 -0.99 19.69
CA ASN A 303 9.87 -1.00 19.42
C ASN A 303 10.26 -1.97 18.30
N ASN A 304 9.58 -3.12 18.22
CA ASN A 304 9.64 -4.04 17.08
C ASN A 304 8.26 -4.03 16.44
N MET A 305 8.14 -3.40 15.28
CA MET A 305 6.87 -3.15 14.62
C MET A 305 6.70 -4.05 13.40
N THR A 306 5.51 -4.63 13.27
CA THR A 306 5.10 -5.39 12.08
C THR A 306 3.92 -4.67 11.41
N VAL A 307 4.05 -4.44 10.10
CA VAL A 307 3.06 -3.69 9.33
C VAL A 307 2.76 -4.43 8.03
N ASN A 308 1.72 -5.26 8.04
CA ASN A 308 1.28 -6.01 6.87
C ASN A 308 0.20 -5.23 6.13
N GLY A 309 0.28 -5.15 4.80
CA GLY A 309 -0.71 -4.44 3.98
C GLY A 309 -0.15 -3.80 2.73
N ILE A 310 -1.06 -3.28 1.93
CA ILE A 310 -0.80 -2.41 0.79
C ILE A 310 -1.13 -0.98 1.25
N TYR A 311 -0.13 -0.10 1.27
CA TYR A 311 -0.24 1.27 1.78
C TYR A 311 -0.08 2.25 0.65
N ILE A 312 -1.07 3.12 0.43
CA ILE A 312 -1.15 4.02 -0.72
C ILE A 312 -1.37 5.45 -0.22
N ALA A 313 -0.34 6.27 -0.31
CA ALA A 313 -0.39 7.72 -0.08
C ALA A 313 -0.54 8.40 -1.45
N GLN A 314 -1.77 8.85 -1.78
CA GLN A 314 -2.11 9.30 -3.14
C GLN A 314 -1.42 10.61 -3.52
N ASP A 315 -1.51 11.62 -2.65
CA ASP A 315 -0.91 12.94 -2.86
C ASP A 315 0.31 13.17 -1.94
N GLY A 316 0.44 12.33 -0.92
CA GLY A 316 1.48 12.43 0.09
C GLY A 316 2.52 11.31 0.02
N ARG A 317 3.03 10.94 1.18
CA ARG A 317 4.09 9.96 1.34
C ARG A 317 3.74 8.88 2.37
N PHE A 318 4.38 7.72 2.23
CA PHE A 318 4.45 6.73 3.31
C PHE A 318 5.75 6.92 4.09
N GLY A 319 5.66 7.18 5.40
CA GLY A 319 6.88 7.39 6.17
C GLY A 319 6.68 7.57 7.67
N ARG A 320 7.77 7.92 8.33
CA ARG A 320 7.85 8.35 9.72
C ARG A 320 8.65 9.64 9.77
N ASN A 321 8.15 10.65 10.43
CA ASN A 321 8.85 11.91 10.59
C ASN A 321 10.16 11.76 11.38
N ASN A 322 11.07 12.71 11.20
CA ASN A 322 12.29 12.75 11.98
C ASN A 322 12.02 13.48 13.30
N TYR A 323 12.40 12.86 14.38
CA TYR A 323 12.23 13.35 15.74
C TYR A 323 13.59 13.57 16.39
N CYS A 324 13.68 14.58 17.22
CA CYS A 324 14.89 14.84 18.00
C CYS A 324 14.56 15.13 19.46
N THR A 325 15.44 14.76 20.36
CA THR A 325 15.29 15.00 21.81
C THR A 325 15.74 16.39 22.24
N SER A 326 16.70 16.97 21.52
CA SER A 326 17.27 18.28 21.85
C SER A 326 17.79 18.96 20.60
N CYS A 327 16.94 19.69 19.92
CA CYS A 327 17.30 20.47 18.74
C CYS A 327 16.58 21.81 18.71
N SER A 328 17.16 22.76 18.02
CA SER A 328 16.59 24.06 17.78
C SER A 328 16.84 24.48 16.34
N GLU A 329 15.84 25.04 15.71
CA GLU A 329 15.95 25.55 14.36
C GLU A 329 15.04 26.76 14.12
N TRP A 330 15.22 27.38 12.96
CA TRP A 330 14.32 28.39 12.45
C TRP A 330 13.07 27.74 11.84
N THR A 331 11.92 28.06 12.39
CA THR A 331 10.62 27.56 11.88
C THR A 331 9.75 28.71 11.40
N PRO A 332 8.88 28.51 10.40
CA PRO A 332 7.95 29.53 9.97
C PRO A 332 6.97 29.91 11.10
N SER A 333 6.63 31.19 11.15
CA SER A 333 5.63 31.75 12.07
C SER A 333 4.89 32.90 11.39
N GLY A 334 3.80 32.60 10.71
CA GLY A 334 3.16 33.56 9.80
C GLY A 334 4.09 33.96 8.66
N SER A 335 4.33 35.26 8.49
CA SER A 335 5.26 35.81 7.50
C SER A 335 6.73 35.90 7.97
N SER A 336 7.05 35.42 9.16
CA SER A 336 8.36 35.53 9.79
C SER A 336 8.95 34.18 10.12
N TRP A 337 10.26 34.12 10.38
CA TRP A 337 10.97 32.97 10.91
C TRP A 337 11.32 33.19 12.36
N VAL A 338 11.12 32.18 13.21
CA VAL A 338 11.41 32.22 14.64
C VAL A 338 12.32 31.06 15.01
N PHE A 339 13.44 31.37 15.67
CA PHE A 339 14.31 30.33 16.23
C PHE A 339 13.70 29.78 17.51
N ARG A 340 13.47 28.49 17.57
CA ARG A 340 12.83 27.84 18.72
C ARG A 340 13.36 26.43 18.96
N ASN A 341 13.20 25.97 20.19
CA ASN A 341 13.40 24.55 20.51
C ASN A 341 12.29 23.72 19.84
N VAL A 342 12.69 22.74 19.04
CA VAL A 342 11.83 21.78 18.33
C VAL A 342 12.07 20.34 18.80
N GLY A 343 12.79 20.16 19.93
CA GLY A 343 12.94 18.86 20.59
C GLY A 343 11.61 18.33 21.14
N LEU A 344 11.50 17.02 21.20
CA LEU A 344 10.34 16.36 21.80
C LEU A 344 10.21 16.69 23.29
N PRO A 345 8.99 16.60 23.86
CA PRO A 345 8.83 16.48 25.31
C PRO A 345 9.57 15.27 25.86
N ASN A 346 10.30 15.41 26.97
CA ASN A 346 11.14 14.33 27.57
C ASN A 346 10.40 12.98 27.72
N ALA A 347 9.10 12.99 27.98
CA ALA A 347 8.30 11.78 28.10
C ALA A 347 8.22 10.99 26.78
N LEU A 348 8.45 11.62 25.64
CA LEU A 348 8.41 11.03 24.31
C LEU A 348 9.78 10.65 23.76
N ASP A 349 10.88 11.04 24.40
CA ASP A 349 12.26 10.79 23.94
C ASP A 349 12.53 9.30 23.68
N GLN A 350 11.96 8.43 24.49
CA GLN A 350 12.08 6.98 24.35
C GLN A 350 11.58 6.43 23.01
N TYR A 351 10.78 7.20 22.28
CA TYR A 351 10.15 6.78 21.02
C TYR A 351 10.94 7.23 19.78
N VAL A 352 11.96 8.07 19.93
CA VAL A 352 12.76 8.60 18.80
C VAL A 352 13.39 7.46 17.99
N ILE A 353 14.00 6.50 18.66
CA ILE A 353 14.61 5.30 18.07
C ILE A 353 13.72 4.08 18.32
N ARG A 354 13.44 3.34 17.26
CA ARG A 354 12.77 2.03 17.27
C ARG A 354 13.74 0.95 16.76
N ASN A 355 13.57 -0.27 17.21
CA ASN A 355 14.49 -1.35 16.88
C ASN A 355 14.29 -1.85 15.44
N SER A 356 13.09 -2.34 15.12
CA SER A 356 12.84 -2.94 13.80
C SER A 356 11.47 -2.60 13.24
N LEU A 357 11.42 -2.47 11.91
CA LEU A 357 10.20 -2.40 11.11
C LEU A 357 10.19 -3.55 10.10
N THR A 358 9.26 -4.48 10.28
CA THR A 358 9.01 -5.57 9.33
C THR A 358 7.73 -5.32 8.57
N ARG A 359 7.76 -5.42 7.24
CA ARG A 359 6.58 -5.25 6.39
C ARG A 359 6.39 -6.44 5.47
N LEU A 360 5.13 -6.85 5.32
CA LEU A 360 4.68 -7.78 4.30
C LEU A 360 3.61 -7.09 3.46
N GLY A 361 3.91 -6.81 2.19
CA GLY A 361 3.03 -6.11 1.26
C GLY A 361 3.72 -4.98 0.51
N SER A 362 2.94 -3.98 0.09
CA SER A 362 3.35 -2.95 -0.87
C SER A 362 3.26 -1.54 -0.28
N VAL A 363 4.11 -0.65 -0.77
CA VAL A 363 4.03 0.80 -0.50
C VAL A 363 3.99 1.55 -1.81
N VAL A 364 2.96 2.36 -1.98
CA VAL A 364 2.80 3.32 -3.06
C VAL A 364 2.86 4.72 -2.47
N SER A 365 3.84 5.52 -2.88
CA SER A 365 4.11 6.83 -2.30
C SER A 365 4.32 7.85 -3.40
N ASN A 366 3.45 8.87 -3.45
CA ASN A 366 3.56 9.93 -4.44
C ASN A 366 4.75 10.85 -4.14
N GLN A 367 4.94 11.19 -2.87
CA GLN A 367 6.08 11.98 -2.43
C GLN A 367 7.12 11.10 -1.74
N ARG A 368 8.33 11.64 -1.59
CA ARG A 368 9.41 10.97 -0.90
C ARG A 368 9.14 10.85 0.60
N GLY A 369 9.34 9.66 1.17
CA GLY A 369 9.21 9.40 2.59
C GLY A 369 10.32 8.50 3.12
N GLY A 370 10.70 8.71 4.38
CA GLY A 370 11.68 7.92 5.11
C GLY A 370 11.08 7.24 6.34
N THR A 371 11.71 6.17 6.80
CA THR A 371 11.36 5.49 8.07
C THR A 371 12.56 5.37 9.01
N ALA A 372 13.71 5.92 8.61
CA ALA A 372 14.89 6.13 9.43
C ALA A 372 15.66 7.33 8.90
N TRP A 373 16.29 8.06 9.79
CA TRP A 373 16.97 9.31 9.56
C TRP A 373 18.38 9.25 10.12
N SER A 374 19.37 9.66 9.33
CA SER A 374 20.76 9.76 9.71
C SER A 374 21.44 10.86 8.89
N ALA A 375 22.44 11.50 9.46
CA ALA A 375 23.36 12.29 8.63
C ALA A 375 24.29 11.33 7.86
N PRO A 376 24.85 11.75 6.70
CA PRO A 376 25.78 10.93 5.93
C PRO A 376 26.92 10.36 6.81
N GLY A 377 27.11 9.03 6.76
CA GLY A 377 28.15 8.33 7.55
C GLY A 377 27.90 8.24 9.06
N MET A 378 26.74 8.69 9.55
CA MET A 378 26.40 8.64 10.97
C MET A 378 25.35 7.54 11.26
N PRO A 379 25.30 7.00 12.48
CA PRO A 379 24.24 6.11 12.90
C PRO A 379 22.86 6.74 12.78
N THR A 380 21.82 5.90 12.71
CA THR A 380 20.42 6.34 12.73
C THR A 380 20.15 7.20 13.97
N SER A 381 19.68 8.43 13.73
CA SER A 381 19.36 9.40 14.79
C SER A 381 17.88 9.40 15.16
N SER A 382 17.00 8.92 14.26
CA SER A 382 15.55 8.80 14.47
C SER A 382 14.98 7.70 13.57
N GLY A 383 13.91 7.04 14.03
CA GLY A 383 13.23 5.98 13.29
C GLY A 383 13.76 4.58 13.61
N PHE A 384 13.65 3.66 12.65
CA PHE A 384 13.95 2.25 12.86
C PHE A 384 15.40 1.90 12.51
N LEU A 385 16.06 1.11 13.37
CA LEU A 385 17.44 0.68 13.15
C LEU A 385 17.56 -0.38 12.06
N THR A 386 16.56 -1.28 11.92
CA THR A 386 16.49 -2.29 10.86
C THR A 386 15.14 -2.27 10.18
N ARG A 387 15.12 -2.55 8.86
CA ARG A 387 13.91 -2.42 8.06
C ARG A 387 13.85 -3.49 6.99
N ASP A 388 12.97 -4.48 7.18
CA ASP A 388 12.76 -5.59 6.27
C ASP A 388 11.43 -5.43 5.55
N THR A 389 11.42 -5.59 4.24
CA THR A 389 10.20 -5.51 3.42
C THR A 389 10.13 -6.69 2.48
N SER A 390 9.00 -7.37 2.49
CA SER A 390 8.67 -8.42 1.53
C SER A 390 7.33 -8.11 0.90
N PHE A 391 7.22 -8.25 -0.44
CA PHE A 391 5.91 -8.22 -1.07
C PHE A 391 5.11 -9.48 -0.71
N ASP A 392 3.80 -9.37 -0.70
CA ASP A 392 2.90 -10.46 -0.31
C ASP A 392 2.32 -11.14 -1.56
N ARG A 393 2.80 -12.34 -1.88
CA ARG A 393 2.31 -13.09 -3.04
C ARG A 393 0.82 -13.39 -2.97
N ASN A 394 0.28 -13.61 -1.77
CA ASN A 394 -1.15 -13.87 -1.62
C ASN A 394 -1.99 -12.65 -2.03
N GLN A 395 -1.45 -11.45 -1.86
CA GLN A 395 -2.11 -10.22 -2.29
C GLN A 395 -1.90 -9.95 -3.80
N VAL A 396 -0.86 -10.50 -4.42
CA VAL A 396 -0.70 -10.47 -5.89
C VAL A 396 -1.78 -11.31 -6.55
N ASP A 397 -1.90 -12.57 -6.11
CA ASP A 397 -2.83 -13.52 -6.72
C ASP A 397 -4.28 -13.19 -6.38
N ASN A 398 -4.53 -12.60 -5.21
CA ASN A 398 -5.87 -12.28 -4.72
C ASN A 398 -5.85 -11.01 -3.86
N PRO A 399 -5.76 -9.81 -4.46
CA PRO A 399 -5.63 -8.55 -3.73
C PRO A 399 -6.88 -8.20 -2.91
N PRO A 400 -6.75 -7.38 -1.85
CA PRO A 400 -7.90 -6.79 -1.18
C PRO A 400 -8.79 -5.99 -2.16
N PRO A 401 -10.09 -5.82 -1.83
CA PRO A 401 -10.98 -5.04 -2.67
C PRO A 401 -10.40 -3.65 -2.95
N LEU A 402 -10.61 -3.19 -4.19
CA LEU A 402 -10.26 -1.82 -4.61
C LEU A 402 -8.76 -1.50 -4.54
N THR A 403 -7.90 -2.54 -4.54
CA THR A 403 -6.47 -2.36 -4.74
C THR A 403 -6.23 -1.75 -6.13
N PRO A 404 -5.54 -0.61 -6.26
CA PRO A 404 -5.33 0.07 -7.52
C PRO A 404 -4.60 -0.80 -8.54
N ILE A 405 -5.05 -0.70 -9.79
CA ILE A 405 -4.45 -1.39 -10.93
C ILE A 405 -3.28 -0.59 -11.50
N THR A 406 -2.24 -1.28 -11.92
CA THR A 406 -1.07 -0.69 -12.61
C THR A 406 -1.23 -0.72 -14.12
N ASN A 407 -2.08 -1.61 -14.63
CA ASN A 407 -2.36 -1.79 -16.06
C ASN A 407 -3.85 -2.16 -16.25
N GLN A 408 -4.46 -1.64 -17.31
CA GLN A 408 -5.86 -1.92 -17.64
C GLN A 408 -6.07 -3.22 -18.44
N ILE A 409 -4.99 -3.92 -18.79
CA ILE A 409 -5.06 -5.18 -19.55
C ILE A 409 -5.29 -6.32 -18.56
N TYR A 410 -6.32 -7.14 -18.85
CA TYR A 410 -6.54 -8.36 -18.11
C TYR A 410 -5.50 -9.41 -18.48
N GLU A 411 -4.87 -10.00 -17.49
CA GLU A 411 -3.87 -11.05 -17.63
C GLU A 411 -4.37 -12.35 -17.01
N LEU A 412 -3.96 -13.48 -17.59
CA LEU A 412 -4.25 -14.80 -17.05
C LEU A 412 -3.42 -15.00 -15.78
N GLN A 413 -4.09 -15.13 -14.65
CA GLN A 413 -3.45 -15.33 -13.35
C GLN A 413 -3.34 -16.81 -12.97
N ASP A 414 -4.38 -17.56 -13.23
CA ASP A 414 -4.42 -18.98 -12.90
C ASP A 414 -5.25 -19.73 -13.94
N TRP A 415 -4.89 -20.98 -14.22
CA TRP A 415 -5.75 -21.90 -14.96
C TRP A 415 -5.63 -23.31 -14.40
N ARG A 416 -6.74 -24.03 -14.39
CA ARG A 416 -6.85 -25.38 -13.86
C ARG A 416 -7.56 -26.27 -14.87
N SER A 417 -7.16 -27.52 -14.97
CA SER A 417 -7.88 -28.51 -15.73
C SER A 417 -8.26 -29.68 -14.82
N GLU A 418 -9.51 -30.05 -14.85
CA GLU A 418 -10.07 -31.23 -14.18
C GLU A 418 -10.66 -32.15 -15.26
N GLY A 419 -10.20 -33.44 -15.30
CA GLY A 419 -10.64 -34.38 -16.29
C GLY A 419 -10.24 -35.79 -15.98
#